data_4228d5618b243bb8541fa1752dbb55a4
#
_entry.id   4228d5618b243bb8541fa1752dbb55a4
#
_cell.length_a   1.000
_cell.length_b   1.000
_cell.length_c   1.000
_cell.angle_alpha   90.00
_cell.angle_beta   90.00
_cell.angle_gamma   90.00
#
_symmetry.space_group_name_H-M   'P 1'
#
loop_
_entity.id
_entity.type
_entity.pdbx_description
1 polymer ?
#
loop_
_entity_poly.entity_id
_entity_poly.type
_entity_poly.pdbx_seq_one_letter_code
_entity_poly.pdbx_strand_id
1 'polypeptide(L)'
;GSNGQQIIDVPTYNKLTKEFRANGGIIIRGEEAEEHLKKQSAHASYLMSFNTAVISDEATISDVLEEMYHAKQDRLNMFGSVADKEVRLRREIDAQKYMLGLVDKYKIPDEEVEVTKENLKFYEKELEGLLKEGV
;
A
#
# COMPACT_ATOMS: atom_id res chain seq x y z
N GLY A 1 -4.93 -16.98 -15.08
CA GLY A 1 -5.37 -17.31 -13.91
C GLY A 1 -4.65 -16.58 -12.80
N SER A 2 -5.22 -15.52 -12.46
CA SER A 2 -4.68 -14.70 -11.39
C SER A 2 -4.93 -15.27 -9.99
N ASN A 3 -5.40 -16.51 -9.86
CA ASN A 3 -5.68 -17.14 -8.57
C ASN A 3 -6.56 -16.29 -7.67
N GLY A 4 -7.61 -15.70 -8.23
CA GLY A 4 -8.53 -14.84 -7.50
C GLY A 4 -8.15 -13.39 -7.42
N GLN A 5 -6.93 -13.04 -7.82
CA GLN A 5 -6.53 -11.64 -7.92
C GLN A 5 -7.25 -10.99 -9.10
N GLN A 6 -7.78 -9.80 -8.87
CA GLN A 6 -8.52 -9.07 -9.89
C GLN A 6 -7.84 -7.72 -10.12
N ILE A 7 -7.64 -7.41 -11.39
CA ILE A 7 -7.13 -6.09 -11.77
C ILE A 7 -8.17 -5.05 -11.39
N ILE A 8 -7.73 -3.96 -10.78
CA ILE A 8 -8.62 -2.88 -10.38
C ILE A 8 -9.33 -2.28 -11.61
N ASP A 9 -10.64 -2.02 -11.51
CA ASP A 9 -11.37 -1.37 -12.59
C ASP A 9 -11.07 0.13 -12.64
N VAL A 10 -11.31 0.73 -13.79
CA VAL A 10 -10.98 2.15 -14.02
C VAL A 10 -11.74 3.10 -13.09
N PRO A 11 -13.07 2.97 -12.91
CA PRO A 11 -13.78 3.87 -12.00
C PRO A 11 -13.25 3.81 -10.57
N THR A 12 -12.96 2.62 -10.06
CA THR A 12 -12.43 2.45 -8.70
C THR A 12 -11.03 3.05 -8.61
N TYR A 13 -10.18 2.79 -9.61
CA TYR A 13 -8.85 3.38 -9.69
C TYR A 13 -8.92 4.91 -9.62
N ASN A 14 -9.78 5.51 -10.42
CA ASN A 14 -9.93 6.96 -10.45
C ASN A 14 -10.37 7.51 -9.09
N LYS A 15 -11.29 6.81 -8.43
CA LYS A 15 -11.80 7.20 -7.12
C LYS A 15 -10.70 7.12 -6.05
N LEU A 16 -9.96 6.03 -6.02
CA LEU A 16 -8.93 5.81 -4.99
C LEU A 16 -7.74 6.73 -5.15
N THR A 17 -7.42 7.15 -6.36
CA THR A 17 -6.26 8.03 -6.61
C THR A 17 -6.58 9.51 -6.61
N LYS A 18 -7.85 9.86 -6.49
CA LYS A 18 -8.31 11.25 -6.59
C LYS A 18 -7.65 12.17 -5.57
N GLU A 19 -7.67 11.78 -4.30
CA GLU A 19 -7.10 12.59 -3.22
C GLU A 19 -5.59 12.76 -3.39
N PHE A 20 -4.91 11.68 -3.75
CA PHE A 20 -3.45 11.70 -4.00
C PHE A 20 -3.11 12.70 -5.10
N ARG A 21 -3.81 12.62 -6.24
CA ARG A 21 -3.60 13.55 -7.36
C ARG A 21 -3.92 14.99 -6.99
N ALA A 22 -5.00 15.19 -6.21
CA ALA A 22 -5.40 16.52 -5.77
C ALA A 22 -4.36 17.17 -4.85
N ASN A 23 -3.56 16.36 -4.16
CA ASN A 23 -2.49 16.84 -3.29
C ASN A 23 -1.12 16.86 -3.97
N GLY A 24 -1.12 16.92 -5.30
CA GLY A 24 0.11 17.06 -6.08
C GLY A 24 0.84 15.75 -6.34
N GLY A 25 0.23 14.63 -6.03
CA GLY A 25 0.83 13.32 -6.30
C GLY A 25 0.93 13.02 -7.79
N ILE A 26 2.02 12.38 -8.17
CA ILE A 26 2.27 11.99 -9.56
C ILE A 26 2.13 10.48 -9.65
N ILE A 27 1.46 10.00 -10.71
CA ILE A 27 1.31 8.56 -10.95
C ILE A 27 2.00 8.21 -12.26
N ILE A 28 2.87 7.21 -12.21
CA ILE A 28 3.56 6.66 -13.38
C ILE A 28 2.95 5.30 -13.67
N ARG A 29 2.53 5.10 -14.93
CA ARG A 29 1.97 3.83 -15.41
C ARG A 29 2.62 3.49 -16.74
N GLY A 30 2.32 2.30 -17.25
CA GLY A 30 2.79 1.85 -18.53
C GLY A 30 4.14 1.15 -18.46
N GLU A 31 4.85 1.11 -19.57
CA GLU A 31 6.09 0.35 -19.72
C GLU A 31 7.15 0.73 -18.68
N GLU A 32 7.33 2.02 -18.45
CA GLU A 32 8.30 2.52 -17.46
C GLU A 32 7.97 2.02 -16.06
N ALA A 33 6.68 2.05 -15.71
CA ALA A 33 6.23 1.55 -14.41
C ALA A 33 6.48 0.05 -14.30
N GLU A 34 6.17 -0.71 -15.34
CA GLU A 34 6.34 -2.16 -15.35
C GLU A 34 7.81 -2.56 -15.14
N GLU A 35 8.73 -1.86 -15.78
CA GLU A 35 10.17 -2.13 -15.62
C GLU A 35 10.63 -1.87 -14.17
N HIS A 36 10.19 -0.77 -13.60
CA HIS A 36 10.55 -0.40 -12.23
C HIS A 36 10.01 -1.43 -11.23
N LEU A 37 8.74 -1.80 -11.38
CA LEU A 37 8.06 -2.71 -10.44
C LEU A 37 8.54 -4.15 -10.56
N LYS A 38 8.92 -4.58 -11.75
CA LYS A 38 9.44 -5.92 -12.00
C LYS A 38 10.67 -6.20 -11.14
N LYS A 39 11.54 -5.22 -10.98
CA LYS A 39 12.75 -5.34 -10.16
C LYS A 39 12.42 -5.55 -8.68
N GLN A 40 11.26 -5.13 -8.24
CA GLN A 40 10.83 -5.21 -6.85
C GLN A 40 9.80 -6.33 -6.62
N SER A 41 9.44 -7.06 -7.67
CA SER A 41 8.40 -8.09 -7.62
C SER A 41 7.09 -7.53 -7.02
N ALA A 42 6.73 -6.31 -7.41
CA ALA A 42 5.56 -5.61 -6.89
C ALA A 42 4.65 -5.14 -8.02
N HIS A 43 3.38 -4.84 -7.71
CA HIS A 43 2.42 -4.29 -8.66
C HIS A 43 2.16 -2.80 -8.41
N ALA A 44 2.67 -2.26 -7.33
CA ALA A 44 2.58 -0.84 -7.03
C ALA A 44 3.64 -0.47 -6.02
N SER A 45 4.08 0.79 -6.04
CA SER A 45 5.07 1.29 -5.11
C SER A 45 4.88 2.80 -4.94
N TYR A 46 5.04 3.29 -3.71
CA TYR A 46 5.00 4.73 -3.45
C TYR A 46 6.42 5.22 -3.16
N LEU A 47 6.88 6.20 -3.95
CA LEU A 47 8.21 6.80 -3.81
C LEU A 47 8.06 8.07 -2.99
N MET A 48 8.27 7.95 -1.69
CA MET A 48 8.02 9.00 -0.71
C MET A 48 8.73 10.32 -1.04
N SER A 49 10.02 10.24 -1.35
CA SER A 49 10.83 11.43 -1.63
C SER A 49 10.37 12.24 -2.83
N PHE A 50 9.58 11.63 -3.72
CA PHE A 50 9.14 12.25 -4.97
C PHE A 50 7.63 12.47 -5.02
N ASN A 51 6.90 12.09 -3.99
CA ASN A 51 5.43 12.11 -3.97
C ASN A 51 4.87 11.47 -5.24
N THR A 52 5.44 10.33 -5.63
CA THR A 52 5.14 9.64 -6.87
C THR A 52 4.75 8.20 -6.59
N ALA A 53 3.65 7.74 -7.17
CA ALA A 53 3.25 6.35 -7.13
C ALA A 53 3.52 5.72 -8.49
N VAL A 54 4.08 4.51 -8.48
CA VAL A 54 4.32 3.73 -9.69
C VAL A 54 3.33 2.57 -9.62
N ILE A 55 2.44 2.47 -10.59
CA ILE A 55 1.33 1.51 -10.54
C ILE A 55 1.27 0.66 -11.81
N SER A 56 1.35 -0.65 -11.64
CA SER A 56 1.23 -1.62 -12.74
C SER A 56 -0.18 -1.59 -13.34
N ASP A 57 -0.27 -1.90 -14.63
CA ASP A 57 -1.56 -2.11 -15.30
C ASP A 57 -2.26 -3.35 -14.76
N GLU A 58 -1.55 -4.22 -14.04
CA GLU A 58 -2.10 -5.42 -13.42
C GLU A 58 -2.36 -5.25 -11.92
N ALA A 59 -2.24 -4.03 -11.39
CA ALA A 59 -2.46 -3.78 -9.97
C ALA A 59 -3.88 -4.14 -9.53
N THR A 60 -3.97 -4.72 -8.34
CA THR A 60 -5.26 -5.05 -7.71
C THR A 60 -5.76 -3.85 -6.92
N ILE A 61 -7.01 -3.92 -6.44
CA ILE A 61 -7.56 -2.89 -5.57
C ILE A 61 -6.73 -2.76 -4.28
N SER A 62 -6.25 -3.88 -3.74
CA SER A 62 -5.42 -3.87 -2.53
C SER A 62 -4.09 -3.18 -2.77
N ASP A 63 -3.47 -3.41 -3.93
CA ASP A 63 -2.21 -2.74 -4.29
C ASP A 63 -2.38 -1.22 -4.30
N VAL A 64 -3.44 -0.74 -4.93
CA VAL A 64 -3.70 0.70 -5.05
C VAL A 64 -4.08 1.30 -3.70
N LEU A 65 -4.97 0.62 -2.94
CA LEU A 65 -5.37 1.09 -1.61
C LEU A 65 -4.16 1.28 -0.70
N GLU A 66 -3.27 0.29 -0.68
CA GLU A 66 -2.10 0.33 0.20
C GLU A 66 -1.19 1.51 -0.12
N GLU A 67 -0.86 1.70 -1.39
CA GLU A 67 0.06 2.78 -1.77
C GLU A 67 -0.56 4.16 -1.60
N MET A 68 -1.84 4.31 -1.88
CA MET A 68 -2.53 5.58 -1.67
C MET A 68 -2.63 5.91 -0.17
N TYR A 69 -2.80 4.88 0.67
CA TYR A 69 -2.83 5.10 2.12
C TYR A 69 -1.45 5.46 2.66
N HIS A 70 -0.39 4.82 2.17
CA HIS A 70 0.98 5.20 2.55
C HIS A 70 1.29 6.65 2.17
N ALA A 71 0.81 7.10 1.01
CA ALA A 71 0.96 8.50 0.62
C ALA A 71 0.25 9.44 1.61
N LYS A 72 -0.93 9.06 2.07
CA LYS A 72 -1.68 9.82 3.06
C LYS A 72 -0.96 9.84 4.41
N GLN A 73 -0.44 8.68 4.86
CA GLN A 73 0.34 8.60 6.08
C GLN A 73 1.54 9.54 6.04
N ASP A 74 2.21 9.57 4.90
CA ASP A 74 3.38 10.43 4.70
C ASP A 74 2.99 11.90 4.73
N ARG A 75 1.94 12.28 4.01
CA ARG A 75 1.45 13.67 3.98
C ARG A 75 1.08 14.15 5.37
N LEU A 76 0.48 13.30 6.18
CA LEU A 76 0.05 13.63 7.54
C LEU A 76 1.13 13.35 8.59
N ASN A 77 2.29 12.87 8.18
CA ASN A 77 3.40 12.49 9.06
C ASN A 77 2.95 11.59 10.21
N MET A 78 2.15 10.57 9.88
CA MET A 78 1.57 9.66 10.88
C MET A 78 2.67 8.89 11.62
N PHE A 79 2.54 8.83 12.94
CA PHE A 79 3.46 8.13 13.85
C PHE A 79 4.87 8.73 13.93
N GLY A 80 5.19 9.77 13.16
CA GLY A 80 6.48 10.45 13.23
C GLY A 80 7.41 10.16 12.05
N SER A 81 8.72 10.23 12.30
CA SER A 81 9.74 10.11 11.25
C SER A 81 9.93 8.70 10.75
N VAL A 82 9.92 8.52 9.42
CA VAL A 82 10.18 7.22 8.77
C VAL A 82 11.64 6.77 8.89
N ALA A 83 12.53 7.62 9.39
CA ALA A 83 13.88 7.19 9.72
C ALA A 83 13.87 6.19 10.88
N ASP A 84 12.83 6.24 11.71
CA ASP A 84 12.64 5.34 12.84
C ASP A 84 11.95 4.05 12.37
N LYS A 85 12.58 2.92 12.63
CA LYS A 85 12.03 1.61 12.25
C LYS A 85 10.68 1.33 12.90
N GLU A 86 10.49 1.75 14.15
CA GLU A 86 9.20 1.59 14.83
C GLU A 86 8.09 2.31 14.08
N VAL A 87 8.36 3.53 13.60
CA VAL A 87 7.40 4.32 12.84
C VAL A 87 7.02 3.60 11.54
N ARG A 88 8.02 3.07 10.82
CA ARG A 88 7.77 2.34 9.57
C ARG A 88 6.88 1.13 9.83
N LEU A 89 7.14 0.37 10.89
CA LEU A 89 6.33 -0.80 11.24
C LEU A 89 4.91 -0.40 11.64
N ARG A 90 4.76 0.69 12.40
CA ARG A 90 3.42 1.17 12.79
C ARG A 90 2.62 1.64 11.57
N ARG A 91 3.28 2.27 10.60
CA ARG A 91 2.62 2.68 9.35
C ARG A 91 2.14 1.46 8.55
N GLU A 92 2.96 0.39 8.49
CA GLU A 92 2.58 -0.85 7.80
C GLU A 92 1.38 -1.51 8.48
N ILE A 93 1.41 -1.61 9.82
CA ILE A 93 0.31 -2.18 10.59
C ILE A 93 -0.98 -1.40 10.37
N ASP A 94 -0.88 -0.08 10.44
CA ASP A 94 -2.02 0.81 10.24
C ASP A 94 -2.60 0.65 8.82
N ALA A 95 -1.74 0.54 7.81
CA ALA A 95 -2.19 0.36 6.42
C ALA A 95 -2.94 -0.96 6.24
N GLN A 96 -2.44 -2.06 6.83
CA GLN A 96 -3.11 -3.35 6.69
C GLN A 96 -4.48 -3.33 7.40
N LYS A 97 -4.55 -2.73 8.59
CA LYS A 97 -5.82 -2.59 9.31
C LYS A 97 -6.81 -1.71 8.53
N TYR A 98 -6.33 -0.64 7.92
CA TYR A 98 -7.14 0.23 7.08
C TYR A 98 -7.78 -0.57 5.94
N MET A 99 -6.98 -1.39 5.24
CA MET A 99 -7.49 -2.19 4.13
C MET A 99 -8.51 -3.23 4.60
N LEU A 100 -8.27 -3.86 5.75
CA LEU A 100 -9.22 -4.84 6.31
C LEU A 100 -10.56 -4.19 6.63
N GLY A 101 -10.56 -2.91 7.02
CA GLY A 101 -11.78 -2.16 7.29
C GLY A 101 -12.58 -1.80 6.05
N LEU A 102 -12.00 -1.96 4.87
CA LEU A 102 -12.61 -1.59 3.60
C LEU A 102 -13.06 -2.78 2.74
N VAL A 103 -12.92 -4.01 3.26
CA VAL A 103 -13.24 -5.23 2.53
C VAL A 103 -14.66 -5.21 1.97
N ASP A 104 -15.64 -4.88 2.80
CA ASP A 104 -17.04 -4.86 2.39
C ASP A 104 -17.34 -3.71 1.43
N LYS A 105 -16.79 -2.54 1.70
CA LYS A 105 -17.04 -1.34 0.88
C LYS A 105 -16.57 -1.51 -0.55
N TYR A 106 -15.39 -2.10 -0.75
CA TYR A 106 -14.81 -2.26 -2.08
C TYR A 106 -14.88 -3.69 -2.60
N LYS A 107 -15.51 -4.60 -1.86
CA LYS A 107 -15.64 -6.01 -2.25
C LYS A 107 -14.28 -6.62 -2.58
N ILE A 108 -13.34 -6.46 -1.66
CA ILE A 108 -11.98 -6.95 -1.85
C ILE A 108 -11.99 -8.48 -1.90
N PRO A 109 -11.38 -9.10 -2.93
CA PRO A 109 -11.38 -10.58 -3.05
C PRO A 109 -10.72 -11.27 -1.87
N ASP A 110 -11.23 -12.47 -1.53
CA ASP A 110 -10.77 -13.24 -0.38
C ASP A 110 -9.26 -13.49 -0.38
N GLU A 111 -8.66 -13.79 -1.53
CA GLU A 111 -7.22 -14.02 -1.62
C GLU A 111 -6.41 -12.79 -1.22
N GLU A 112 -6.89 -11.61 -1.60
CA GLU A 112 -6.21 -10.36 -1.22
C GLU A 112 -6.39 -10.09 0.26
N VAL A 113 -7.56 -10.41 0.82
CA VAL A 113 -7.83 -10.28 2.26
C VAL A 113 -6.88 -11.16 3.06
N GLU A 114 -6.69 -12.42 2.63
CA GLU A 114 -5.79 -13.35 3.31
C GLU A 114 -4.34 -12.85 3.30
N VAL A 115 -3.87 -12.31 2.18
CA VAL A 115 -2.52 -11.72 2.09
C VAL A 115 -2.39 -10.55 3.06
N THR A 116 -3.42 -9.70 3.13
CA THR A 116 -3.41 -8.55 4.05
C THR A 116 -3.33 -9.01 5.51
N LYS A 117 -4.09 -10.06 5.87
CA LYS A 117 -4.04 -10.61 7.22
C LYS A 117 -2.67 -11.20 7.56
N GLU A 118 -2.04 -11.89 6.60
CA GLU A 118 -0.70 -12.44 6.79
C GLU A 118 0.33 -11.33 6.97
N ASN A 119 0.25 -10.27 6.17
CA ASN A 119 1.12 -9.12 6.29
C ASN A 119 0.97 -8.45 7.65
N LEU A 120 -0.28 -8.29 8.11
CA LEU A 120 -0.55 -7.70 9.42
C LEU A 120 0.14 -8.49 10.54
N LYS A 121 -0.01 -9.81 10.54
CA LYS A 121 0.65 -10.68 11.52
C LYS A 121 2.15 -10.54 11.47
N PHE A 122 2.72 -10.49 10.27
CA PHE A 122 4.16 -10.35 10.09
C PHE A 122 4.66 -9.04 10.69
N TYR A 123 4.02 -7.94 10.38
CA TYR A 123 4.44 -6.63 10.90
C TYR A 123 4.23 -6.50 12.40
N GLU A 124 3.15 -7.05 12.94
CA GLU A 124 2.90 -7.03 14.39
C GLU A 124 3.98 -7.82 15.13
N LYS A 125 4.40 -8.95 14.57
CA LYS A 125 5.46 -9.76 15.16
C LYS A 125 6.81 -9.04 15.11
N GLU A 126 7.10 -8.38 13.99
CA GLU A 126 8.31 -7.58 13.87
C GLU A 126 8.34 -6.43 14.87
N LEU A 127 7.22 -5.75 15.06
CA LEU A 127 7.12 -4.66 16.03
C LEU A 127 7.32 -5.17 17.46
N GLU A 128 6.68 -6.30 17.78
CA GLU A 128 6.83 -6.92 19.10
C GLU A 128 8.30 -7.23 19.40
N GLY A 129 9.00 -7.81 18.42
CA GLY A 129 10.43 -8.11 18.55
C GLY A 129 11.27 -6.86 18.77
N LEU A 130 10.97 -5.80 18.00
CA LEU A 130 11.68 -4.54 18.10
C LEU A 130 11.50 -3.90 19.49
N LEU A 131 10.28 -3.91 20.00
CA LEU A 131 9.98 -3.32 21.30
C LEU A 131 10.64 -4.09 22.45
N LYS A 132 10.78 -5.41 22.31
CA LYS A 132 11.48 -6.23 23.30
C LYS A 132 12.99 -5.94 23.32
N GLU A 133 13.57 -5.70 22.14
CA GLU A 133 14.99 -5.36 22.03
C GLU A 133 15.32 -4.00 22.63
N GLY A 134 14.37 -3.07 22.59
CA GLY A 134 14.56 -1.72 23.11
C GLY A 134 14.52 -1.60 24.62
N VAL A 135 14.32 -2.68 25.33
CA VAL A 135 14.21 -2.66 26.81
C VAL A 135 15.57 -2.86 27.53
#